data_5564f8a301a73a5b9f1a25e18a8f5364
#
_entry.id   5564f8a301a73a5b9f1a25e18a8f5364
#
_cell.length_a   1.000
_cell.length_b   1.000
_cell.length_c   1.000
_cell.angle_alpha   90.00
_cell.angle_beta   90.00
_cell.angle_gamma   90.00
#
_symmetry.space_group_name_H-M   'P 1'
#
loop_
_entity.id
_entity.type
_entity.pdbx_description
1 polymer ?
#
loop_
_entity_poly.entity_id
_entity_poly.type
_entity_poly.pdbx_seq_one_letter_code
_entity_poly.pdbx_strand_id
1 'polypeptide(L)'
;MKKYITTLFVALLLSTPSQAKLDDWDKRDQVLMKTYIALNTIDVLQTWDMIDCQRHNYKCPLREKNVILGPTPNKTDVLMLKVATTYGIYHILDNLDDKKYPRARTITLAFVNSLYISTVHNNYEAGLRFGFAF
;
A
#
# COMPACT_ATOMS: atom_id res chain seq x y z
N MET A 1 -22.95 -3.14 0.16
CA MET A 1 -21.64 -3.63 0.59
C MET A 1 -20.47 -2.74 0.15
N LYS A 2 -20.41 -2.18 -1.08
CA LYS A 2 -19.30 -1.32 -1.54
C LYS A 2 -19.03 -0.09 -0.64
N LYS A 3 -20.08 0.57 -0.12
CA LYS A 3 -19.95 1.77 0.74
C LYS A 3 -19.28 1.48 2.08
N TYR A 4 -19.51 0.32 2.69
CA TYR A 4 -18.96 -0.01 4.01
C TYR A 4 -17.49 -0.40 3.98
N ILE A 5 -17.01 -0.99 2.88
CA ILE A 5 -15.61 -1.37 2.70
C ILE A 5 -14.74 -0.11 2.57
N THR A 6 -15.21 0.90 1.83
CA THR A 6 -14.50 2.19 1.69
C THR A 6 -14.44 2.92 3.03
N THR A 7 -15.54 2.93 3.79
CA THR A 7 -15.61 3.57 5.10
C THR A 7 -14.70 2.85 6.12
N LEU A 8 -14.68 1.51 6.10
CA LEU A 8 -13.79 0.72 6.96
C LEU A 8 -12.32 0.93 6.62
N PHE A 9 -11.99 1.10 5.34
CA PHE A 9 -10.62 1.34 4.87
C PHE A 9 -10.13 2.73 5.30
N VAL A 10 -10.96 3.77 5.13
CA VAL A 10 -10.68 5.13 5.61
C VAL A 10 -10.58 5.17 7.14
N ALA A 11 -11.45 4.44 7.85
CA ALA A 11 -11.41 4.34 9.30
C ALA A 11 -10.14 3.61 9.81
N LEU A 12 -9.68 2.56 9.12
CA LEU A 12 -8.42 1.87 9.44
C LEU A 12 -7.19 2.75 9.19
N LEU A 13 -7.21 3.58 8.16
CA LEU A 13 -6.14 4.55 7.90
C LEU A 13 -6.12 5.69 8.93
N LEU A 14 -7.29 6.04 9.49
CA LEU A 14 -7.45 7.12 10.47
C LEU A 14 -7.30 6.67 11.92
N SER A 15 -7.53 5.38 12.21
CA SER A 15 -7.58 4.83 13.57
C SER A 15 -6.33 4.06 13.99
N THR A 16 -5.22 4.19 13.27
CA THR A 16 -3.98 3.55 13.69
C THR A 16 -3.49 4.19 14.99
N PRO A 17 -3.37 3.41 16.11
CA PRO A 17 -2.81 3.91 17.36
C PRO A 17 -1.36 4.40 17.24
N SER A 18 -0.81 4.32 16.06
CA SER A 18 0.52 4.70 15.66
C SER A 18 0.70 6.18 15.30
N GLN A 19 -0.37 6.99 15.17
CA GLN A 19 -0.19 8.40 14.85
C GLN A 19 0.61 9.14 15.93
N ALA A 20 0.35 8.86 17.23
CA ALA A 20 1.08 9.47 18.31
C ALA A 20 2.59 9.16 18.28
N LYS A 21 2.98 7.95 17.90
CA LYS A 21 4.38 7.54 17.79
C LYS A 21 5.04 8.04 16.50
N LEU A 22 4.28 8.13 15.41
CA LEU A 22 4.78 8.70 14.16
C LEU A 22 5.15 10.18 14.31
N ASP A 23 4.44 10.91 15.17
CA ASP A 23 4.72 12.33 15.43
C ASP A 23 6.08 12.55 16.16
N ASP A 24 6.62 11.51 16.77
CA ASP A 24 7.96 11.54 17.39
C ASP A 24 9.10 11.36 16.37
N TRP A 25 8.76 10.94 15.13
CA TRP A 25 9.76 10.78 14.08
C TRP A 25 10.20 12.13 13.48
N ASP A 26 11.38 12.18 12.88
CA ASP A 26 11.82 13.32 12.07
C ASP A 26 10.76 13.63 10.99
N LYS A 27 10.51 14.91 10.73
CA LYS A 27 9.52 15.38 9.73
C LYS A 27 9.72 14.75 8.36
N ARG A 28 10.97 14.51 7.96
CA ARG A 28 11.29 13.84 6.70
C ARG A 28 10.81 12.39 6.70
N ASP A 29 11.04 11.66 7.77
CA ASP A 29 10.63 10.26 7.91
C ASP A 29 9.11 10.13 8.02
N GLN A 30 8.45 11.10 8.67
CA GLN A 30 6.99 11.19 8.67
C GLN A 30 6.42 11.37 7.25
N VAL A 31 7.01 12.28 6.45
CA VAL A 31 6.58 12.51 5.06
C VAL A 31 6.80 11.25 4.23
N LEU A 32 7.96 10.60 4.36
CA LEU A 32 8.25 9.36 3.64
C LEU A 32 7.28 8.22 4.02
N MET A 33 6.92 8.09 5.29
CA MET A 33 5.95 7.08 5.74
C MET A 33 4.54 7.37 5.21
N LYS A 34 4.11 8.62 5.24
CA LYS A 34 2.82 9.04 4.66
C LYS A 34 2.78 8.79 3.15
N THR A 35 3.89 9.08 2.46
CA THR A 35 4.04 8.79 1.02
C THR A 35 3.94 7.29 0.74
N TYR A 36 4.61 6.46 1.55
CA TYR A 36 4.51 5.00 1.45
C TYR A 36 3.06 4.51 1.60
N ILE A 37 2.34 5.00 2.61
CA ILE A 37 0.93 4.65 2.82
C ILE A 37 0.07 5.06 1.61
N ALA A 38 0.28 6.26 1.08
CA ALA A 38 -0.44 6.74 -0.09
C ALA A 38 -0.17 5.88 -1.34
N LEU A 39 1.10 5.58 -1.63
CA LEU A 39 1.48 4.72 -2.76
C LEU A 39 0.93 3.30 -2.61
N ASN A 40 0.98 2.74 -1.40
CA ASN A 40 0.41 1.43 -1.12
C ASN A 40 -1.10 1.40 -1.31
N THR A 41 -1.80 2.48 -0.93
CA THR A 41 -3.23 2.64 -1.17
C THR A 41 -3.55 2.70 -2.66
N ILE A 42 -2.78 3.44 -3.45
CA ILE A 42 -2.92 3.51 -4.91
C ILE A 42 -2.74 2.12 -5.53
N ASP A 43 -1.72 1.38 -5.11
CA ASP A 43 -1.46 0.02 -5.61
C ASP A 43 -2.61 -0.95 -5.27
N VAL A 44 -3.22 -0.83 -4.08
CA VAL A 44 -4.44 -1.58 -3.73
C VAL A 44 -5.58 -1.28 -4.69
N LEU A 45 -5.83 0.00 -4.99
CA LEU A 45 -6.90 0.42 -5.89
C LEU A 45 -6.65 -0.08 -7.32
N GLN A 46 -5.42 -0.02 -7.80
CA GLN A 46 -5.04 -0.58 -9.11
C GLN A 46 -5.20 -2.10 -9.15
N THR A 47 -4.83 -2.81 -8.09
CA THR A 47 -5.05 -4.26 -8.00
C THR A 47 -6.54 -4.61 -7.97
N TRP A 48 -7.38 -3.79 -7.32
CA TRP A 48 -8.82 -3.98 -7.35
C TRP A 48 -9.42 -3.76 -8.74
N ASP A 49 -8.91 -2.80 -9.50
CA ASP A 49 -9.29 -2.56 -10.90
C ASP A 49 -8.96 -3.79 -11.77
N MET A 50 -7.78 -4.37 -11.57
CA MET A 50 -7.37 -5.62 -12.21
C MET A 50 -8.32 -6.78 -11.85
N ILE A 51 -8.68 -6.95 -10.58
CA ILE A 51 -9.60 -7.99 -10.12
C ILE A 51 -10.97 -7.82 -10.77
N ASP A 52 -11.47 -6.59 -10.87
CA ASP A 52 -12.74 -6.30 -11.52
C ASP A 52 -12.66 -6.60 -13.03
N CYS A 53 -11.57 -6.26 -13.68
CA CYS A 53 -11.31 -6.63 -15.08
C CYS A 53 -11.38 -8.16 -15.27
N GLN A 54 -10.71 -8.94 -14.43
CA GLN A 54 -10.70 -10.40 -14.51
C GLN A 54 -12.06 -11.03 -14.27
N ARG A 55 -12.89 -10.43 -13.42
CA ARG A 55 -14.24 -10.92 -13.11
C ARG A 55 -15.25 -10.68 -14.22
N HIS A 56 -15.13 -9.55 -14.91
CA HIS A 56 -16.11 -9.12 -15.90
C HIS A 56 -15.67 -9.41 -17.35
N ASN A 57 -14.40 -9.71 -17.55
CA ASN A 57 -13.84 -9.95 -18.87
C ASN A 57 -12.86 -11.13 -18.85
N TYR A 58 -13.28 -12.29 -19.35
CA TYR A 58 -12.44 -13.48 -19.47
C TYR A 58 -11.20 -13.27 -20.37
N LYS A 59 -11.17 -12.23 -21.19
CA LYS A 59 -10.02 -11.84 -22.03
C LYS A 59 -9.10 -10.81 -21.34
N CYS A 60 -9.35 -10.49 -20.04
CA CYS A 60 -8.51 -9.56 -19.33
C CYS A 60 -7.04 -10.07 -19.32
N PRO A 61 -6.10 -9.33 -19.92
CA PRO A 61 -4.70 -9.77 -20.01
C PRO A 61 -3.93 -9.57 -18.70
N LEU A 62 -4.51 -8.82 -17.77
CA LEU A 62 -3.89 -8.43 -16.53
C LEU A 62 -3.82 -9.59 -15.54
N ARG A 63 -2.70 -9.75 -14.87
CA ARG A 63 -2.48 -10.77 -13.84
C ARG A 63 -1.71 -10.18 -12.67
N GLU A 64 -2.06 -10.62 -11.46
CA GLU A 64 -1.30 -10.29 -10.27
C GLU A 64 0.10 -10.95 -10.35
N LYS A 65 1.12 -10.16 -10.07
CA LYS A 65 2.51 -10.62 -10.06
C LYS A 65 3.01 -10.99 -8.65
N ASN A 66 2.26 -10.64 -7.64
CA ASN A 66 2.61 -10.97 -6.26
C ASN A 66 2.35 -12.45 -6.00
N VAL A 67 3.43 -13.20 -5.79
CA VAL A 67 3.40 -14.66 -5.59
C VAL A 67 2.55 -15.06 -4.37
N ILE A 68 2.52 -14.21 -3.34
CA ILE A 68 1.76 -14.48 -2.11
C ILE A 68 0.25 -14.41 -2.37
N LEU A 69 -0.18 -13.48 -3.24
CA LEU A 69 -1.58 -13.30 -3.58
C LEU A 69 -2.07 -14.29 -4.63
N GLY A 70 -1.15 -14.87 -5.42
CA GLY A 70 -1.50 -15.72 -6.54
C GLY A 70 -2.07 -14.95 -7.75
N PRO A 71 -2.38 -15.63 -8.85
CA PRO A 71 -2.74 -14.98 -10.13
C PRO A 71 -4.15 -14.39 -10.15
N THR A 72 -5.04 -14.81 -9.26
CA THR A 72 -6.44 -14.39 -9.18
C THR A 72 -6.85 -14.11 -7.73
N PRO A 73 -6.25 -13.10 -7.09
CA PRO A 73 -6.55 -12.79 -5.69
C PRO A 73 -7.98 -12.24 -5.55
N ASN A 74 -8.52 -12.31 -4.35
CA ASN A 74 -9.72 -11.55 -4.02
C ASN A 74 -9.35 -10.19 -3.37
N LYS A 75 -10.29 -9.24 -3.38
CA LYS A 75 -10.07 -7.89 -2.85
C LYS A 75 -9.73 -7.87 -1.36
N THR A 76 -10.28 -8.80 -0.60
CA THR A 76 -10.03 -8.92 0.84
C THR A 76 -8.62 -9.40 1.12
N ASP A 77 -8.11 -10.39 0.39
CA ASP A 77 -6.75 -10.90 0.56
C ASP A 77 -5.73 -9.82 0.22
N VAL A 78 -5.96 -9.07 -0.86
CA VAL A 78 -5.12 -7.91 -1.23
C VAL A 78 -5.07 -6.90 -0.08
N LEU A 79 -6.24 -6.52 0.44
CA LEU A 79 -6.34 -5.55 1.52
C LEU A 79 -5.62 -6.04 2.78
N MET A 80 -5.88 -7.28 3.20
CA MET A 80 -5.29 -7.85 4.41
C MET A 80 -3.77 -7.94 4.31
N LEU A 81 -3.24 -8.39 3.16
CA LEU A 81 -1.80 -8.44 2.94
C LEU A 81 -1.17 -7.05 3.00
N LYS A 82 -1.79 -6.05 2.37
CA LYS A 82 -1.27 -4.68 2.33
C LYS A 82 -1.32 -3.99 3.69
N VAL A 83 -2.37 -4.20 4.46
CA VAL A 83 -2.47 -3.70 5.84
C VAL A 83 -1.41 -4.37 6.72
N ALA A 84 -1.27 -5.69 6.64
CA ALA A 84 -0.29 -6.43 7.44
C ALA A 84 1.15 -6.01 7.11
N THR A 85 1.48 -5.86 5.84
CA THR A 85 2.83 -5.42 5.42
C THR A 85 3.11 -3.98 5.83
N THR A 86 2.14 -3.07 5.68
CA THR A 86 2.28 -1.68 6.11
C THR A 86 2.51 -1.58 7.62
N TYR A 87 1.71 -2.31 8.39
CA TYR A 87 1.87 -2.38 9.84
C TYR A 87 3.22 -2.97 10.25
N GLY A 88 3.64 -4.05 9.60
CA GLY A 88 4.94 -4.69 9.85
C GLY A 88 6.11 -3.75 9.57
N ILE A 89 6.11 -3.06 8.43
CA ILE A 89 7.13 -2.06 8.08
C ILE A 89 7.15 -0.94 9.11
N TYR A 90 5.98 -0.37 9.44
CA TYR A 90 5.88 0.66 10.45
C TYR A 90 6.49 0.19 11.79
N HIS A 91 6.08 -0.97 12.26
CA HIS A 91 6.52 -1.50 13.54
C HIS A 91 8.03 -1.76 13.59
N ILE A 92 8.60 -2.30 12.51
CA ILE A 92 10.06 -2.49 12.39
C ILE A 92 10.77 -1.14 12.47
N LEU A 93 10.29 -0.15 11.71
CA LEU A 93 10.93 1.17 11.64
C LEU A 93 10.78 1.98 12.94
N ASP A 94 9.65 1.80 13.65
CA ASP A 94 9.41 2.46 14.93
C ASP A 94 10.35 1.94 16.04
N ASN A 95 10.74 0.68 15.94
CA ASN A 95 11.67 0.06 16.91
C ASN A 95 13.17 0.21 16.54
N LEU A 96 13.50 0.94 15.44
CA LEU A 96 14.89 1.23 15.12
C LEU A 96 15.50 2.21 16.15
N ASP A 97 16.66 1.84 16.66
CA ASP A 97 17.47 2.72 17.50
C ASP A 97 18.17 3.78 16.64
N ASP A 98 17.64 5.00 16.63
CA ASP A 98 18.15 6.12 15.85
C ASP A 98 19.55 6.56 16.28
N LYS A 99 19.95 6.27 17.54
CA LYS A 99 21.31 6.56 18.03
C LYS A 99 22.32 5.59 17.44
N LYS A 100 21.92 4.33 17.30
CA LYS A 100 22.78 3.26 16.76
C LYS A 100 22.80 3.24 15.24
N TYR A 101 21.68 3.54 14.62
CA TYR A 101 21.47 3.47 13.16
C TYR A 101 20.90 4.78 12.63
N PRO A 102 21.65 5.90 12.70
CA PRO A 102 21.18 7.18 12.18
C PRO A 102 20.88 7.04 10.68
N ARG A 103 19.75 7.52 10.22
CA ARG A 103 19.26 7.46 8.83
C ARG A 103 18.78 6.11 8.33
N ALA A 104 18.86 5.01 9.09
CA ALA A 104 18.38 3.70 8.62
C ALA A 104 16.89 3.75 8.25
N ARG A 105 16.07 4.44 9.05
CA ARG A 105 14.65 4.66 8.79
C ARG A 105 14.44 5.41 7.47
N THR A 106 15.13 6.53 7.29
CA THR A 106 15.04 7.34 6.05
C THR A 106 15.43 6.55 4.82
N ILE A 107 16.56 5.81 4.87
CA ILE A 107 17.05 5.01 3.74
C ILE A 107 16.07 3.91 3.39
N THR A 108 15.56 3.20 4.39
CA THR A 108 14.57 2.14 4.19
C THR A 108 13.29 2.68 3.57
N LEU A 109 12.75 3.78 4.10
CA LEU A 109 11.54 4.41 3.56
C LEU A 109 11.76 4.95 2.15
N ALA A 110 12.90 5.57 1.86
CA ALA A 110 13.22 6.04 0.51
C ALA A 110 13.30 4.89 -0.49
N PHE A 111 13.92 3.78 -0.11
CA PHE A 111 14.02 2.58 -0.94
C PHE A 111 12.64 1.97 -1.22
N VAL A 112 11.83 1.75 -0.17
CA VAL A 112 10.49 1.17 -0.31
C VAL A 112 9.59 2.09 -1.15
N ASN A 113 9.62 3.40 -0.94
CA ASN A 113 8.87 4.35 -1.76
C ASN A 113 9.28 4.28 -3.24
N SER A 114 10.58 4.15 -3.53
CA SER A 114 11.06 4.02 -4.92
C SER A 114 10.51 2.77 -5.60
N LEU A 115 10.44 1.64 -4.88
CA LEU A 115 9.84 0.40 -5.39
C LEU A 115 8.34 0.59 -5.67
N TYR A 116 7.60 1.23 -4.76
CA TYR A 116 6.16 1.47 -4.95
C TYR A 116 5.86 2.48 -6.05
N ILE A 117 6.67 3.53 -6.21
CA ILE A 117 6.56 4.47 -7.34
C ILE A 117 6.68 3.70 -8.65
N SER A 118 7.70 2.86 -8.78
CA SER A 118 7.89 2.03 -9.97
C SER A 118 6.72 1.08 -10.20
N THR A 119 6.21 0.44 -9.15
CA THR A 119 5.05 -0.47 -9.25
C THR A 119 3.80 0.26 -9.71
N VAL A 120 3.46 1.39 -9.08
CA VAL A 120 2.28 2.20 -9.43
C VAL A 120 2.39 2.73 -10.86
N HIS A 121 3.58 3.17 -11.27
CA HIS A 121 3.82 3.63 -12.63
C HIS A 121 3.64 2.51 -13.66
N ASN A 122 4.24 1.36 -13.44
CA ASN A 122 4.10 0.20 -14.33
C ASN A 122 2.65 -0.29 -14.42
N ASN A 123 1.93 -0.29 -13.32
CA ASN A 123 0.50 -0.63 -13.29
C ASN A 123 -0.31 0.38 -14.10
N TYR A 124 0.01 1.66 -14.01
CA TYR A 124 -0.65 2.70 -14.78
C TYR A 124 -0.38 2.55 -16.29
N GLU A 125 0.85 2.26 -16.70
CA GLU A 125 1.21 1.99 -18.10
C GLU A 125 0.52 0.73 -18.64
N ALA A 126 0.32 -0.28 -17.78
CA ALA A 126 -0.45 -1.49 -18.12
C ALA A 126 -1.95 -1.22 -18.27
N GLY A 127 -2.42 0.00 -18.04
CA GLY A 127 -3.81 0.40 -18.18
C GLY A 127 -4.64 0.31 -16.90
N LEU A 128 -4.04 -0.08 -15.77
CA LEU A 128 -4.73 -0.06 -14.49
C LEU A 128 -4.96 1.38 -14.02
N ARG A 129 -6.17 1.63 -13.54
CA ARG A 129 -6.61 2.93 -13.04
C ARG A 129 -6.99 2.81 -11.55
N PHE A 130 -7.60 3.84 -11.00
CA PHE A 130 -7.93 3.89 -9.57
C PHE A 130 -9.24 3.16 -9.20
N GLY A 131 -9.77 2.31 -10.07
CA GLY A 131 -11.01 1.55 -9.80
C GLY A 131 -12.27 2.40 -9.63
N PHE A 132 -12.19 3.68 -9.92
CA PHE A 132 -13.34 4.59 -10.00
C PHE A 132 -13.81 4.63 -11.45
N ALA A 133 -14.53 3.59 -11.88
CA ALA A 133 -15.36 3.71 -13.07
C ALA A 133 -16.54 4.63 -12.69
N PHE A 134 -16.50 5.86 -13.16
CA PHE A 134 -17.66 6.75 -13.20
C PHE A 134 -18.61 6.33 -14.33
#